data_9f6c40a7cf7409c536117ed693f621d8
#
_entry.id   9f6c40a7cf7409c536117ed693f621d8
#
_cell.length_a   1.000
_cell.length_b   1.000
_cell.length_c   1.000
_cell.angle_alpha   90.00
_cell.angle_beta   90.00
_cell.angle_gamma   90.00
#
_symmetry.space_group_name_H-M   'P 1'
#
loop_
_entity.id
_entity.type
_entity.pdbx_description
1 polymer ?
#
loop_
_entity_poly.entity_id
_entity_poly.type
_entity_poly.pdbx_seq_one_letter_code
_entity_poly.pdbx_strand_id
1 'polypeptide(L)'
;VVVVRGRAVALSPIFHGGSEKTGSVVLLNRLRFIVDGKPVDVPIISGNQVRGRLRRLLTQDFLDLVGYRMDLSQKSYQKLYHTLFAGGVLTGVEEEGESGAVDLNLKSRVVQYVLPVRLFGCSYANQMVEGRLIVGHMLPVCRELREYTGVDSGVSFYQLIAHAFQTRRDELRLERPKEEQAVQMMVEYECFAPGTVFAHEFVLETTRDGLALDLSTLYRAVQLWREQPFIGGKSAAGFGKLRLEYEFPPGASEEPYLRFIEENRGEIAKVLDELREAL
;
A
#
# COMPACT_ATOMS: atom_id res chain seq x y z
N VAL A 1 -6.19 12.45 17.32
CA VAL A 1 -6.08 11.12 16.74
C VAL A 1 -7.47 10.61 16.37
N VAL A 2 -7.64 10.09 15.16
CA VAL A 2 -8.88 9.44 14.70
C VAL A 2 -8.56 8.01 14.30
N VAL A 3 -9.34 7.05 14.79
CA VAL A 3 -9.22 5.64 14.44
C VAL A 3 -10.37 5.26 13.53
N VAL A 4 -10.05 4.77 12.34
CA VAL A 4 -11.01 4.24 11.37
C VAL A 4 -10.85 2.73 11.33
N ARG A 5 -11.80 2.02 11.91
CA ARG A 5 -11.82 0.57 11.94
C ARG A 5 -12.61 0.01 10.80
N GLY A 6 -12.25 -1.19 10.39
CA GLY A 6 -12.95 -1.88 9.33
C GLY A 6 -12.57 -3.33 9.20
N ARG A 7 -13.20 -3.95 8.25
CA ARG A 7 -12.91 -5.32 7.84
C ARG A 7 -12.82 -5.41 6.32
N ALA A 8 -12.07 -6.39 5.87
CA ALA A 8 -12.01 -6.76 4.48
C ALA A 8 -12.33 -8.24 4.33
N VAL A 9 -13.09 -8.60 3.31
CA VAL A 9 -13.43 -9.98 2.99
C VAL A 9 -12.78 -10.36 1.67
N ALA A 10 -12.02 -11.44 1.65
CA ALA A 10 -11.44 -11.99 0.43
C ALA A 10 -12.56 -12.53 -0.49
N LEU A 11 -12.69 -11.96 -1.68
CA LEU A 11 -13.61 -12.42 -2.73
C LEU A 11 -12.92 -13.33 -3.75
N SER A 12 -11.59 -13.31 -3.79
CA SER A 12 -10.76 -14.24 -4.56
C SER A 12 -9.54 -14.63 -3.73
N PRO A 13 -8.75 -15.64 -4.12
CA PRO A 13 -7.55 -15.99 -3.39
C PRO A 13 -6.61 -14.79 -3.26
N ILE A 14 -6.00 -14.58 -2.08
CA ILE A 14 -5.08 -13.46 -1.86
C ILE A 14 -3.68 -13.99 -1.68
N PHE A 15 -2.78 -13.60 -2.57
CA PHE A 15 -1.36 -13.90 -2.48
C PHE A 15 -0.58 -12.68 -1.96
N HIS A 16 -0.05 -12.81 -0.75
CA HIS A 16 0.91 -11.86 -0.17
C HIS A 16 2.12 -12.65 0.32
N GLY A 17 3.01 -12.96 -0.62
CA GLY A 17 4.19 -13.78 -0.37
C GLY A 17 5.17 -13.11 0.60
N GLY A 18 5.70 -13.93 1.51
CA GLY A 18 6.85 -13.59 2.34
C GLY A 18 8.18 -13.87 1.63
N SER A 19 9.27 -13.71 2.36
CA SER A 19 10.62 -14.10 1.91
C SER A 19 10.89 -15.59 2.04
N GLU A 20 10.03 -16.31 2.77
CA GLU A 20 10.21 -17.71 3.08
C GLU A 20 9.64 -18.62 1.99
N LYS A 21 10.37 -19.74 1.77
CA LYS A 21 9.95 -20.81 0.86
C LYS A 21 10.13 -22.15 1.55
N THR A 22 9.21 -23.07 1.30
CA THR A 22 9.36 -24.47 1.69
C THR A 22 9.43 -25.32 0.42
N GLY A 23 10.66 -25.72 0.07
CA GLY A 23 10.91 -26.35 -1.24
C GLY A 23 10.60 -25.36 -2.38
N SER A 24 9.67 -25.71 -3.28
CA SER A 24 9.21 -24.88 -4.39
C SER A 24 8.03 -23.97 -4.03
N VAL A 25 7.44 -24.12 -2.84
CA VAL A 25 6.25 -23.38 -2.41
C VAL A 25 6.65 -22.05 -1.80
N VAL A 26 6.09 -20.96 -2.30
CA VAL A 26 6.22 -19.63 -1.70
C VAL A 26 5.16 -19.46 -0.62
N LEU A 27 5.61 -19.21 0.61
CA LEU A 27 4.74 -19.05 1.77
C LEU A 27 4.16 -17.65 1.85
N LEU A 28 3.00 -17.52 2.50
CA LEU A 28 2.43 -16.23 2.88
C LEU A 28 3.34 -15.50 3.86
N ASN A 29 3.30 -14.17 3.83
CA ASN A 29 4.00 -13.34 4.81
C ASN A 29 3.41 -13.55 6.20
N ARG A 30 4.25 -13.95 7.17
CA ARG A 30 3.85 -14.27 8.54
C ARG A 30 4.42 -13.26 9.54
N LEU A 31 3.67 -13.08 10.61
CA LEU A 31 4.10 -12.33 11.78
C LEU A 31 3.96 -13.23 13.01
N ARG A 32 4.93 -13.13 13.93
CA ARG A 32 4.92 -13.89 15.17
C ARG A 32 4.06 -13.22 16.21
N PHE A 33 3.12 -13.98 16.74
CA PHE A 33 2.26 -13.58 17.84
C PHE A 33 2.52 -14.49 19.06
N ILE A 34 2.25 -13.97 20.25
CA ILE A 34 2.22 -14.79 21.46
C ILE A 34 0.75 -15.12 21.75
N VAL A 35 0.42 -16.39 21.64
CA VAL A 35 -0.94 -16.93 21.86
C VAL A 35 -0.88 -17.91 23.01
N ASP A 36 -1.59 -17.63 24.07
CA ASP A 36 -1.60 -18.46 25.29
C ASP A 36 -0.17 -18.77 25.80
N GLY A 37 0.72 -17.75 25.75
CA GLY A 37 2.12 -17.83 26.17
C GLY A 37 3.07 -18.57 25.18
N LYS A 38 2.59 -18.96 24.00
CA LYS A 38 3.37 -19.66 22.99
C LYS A 38 3.53 -18.83 21.71
N PRO A 39 4.70 -18.86 21.06
CA PRO A 39 4.90 -18.19 19.78
C PRO A 39 4.14 -18.95 18.66
N VAL A 40 3.37 -18.20 17.87
CA VAL A 40 2.64 -18.72 16.71
C VAL A 40 2.87 -17.78 15.54
N ASP A 41 3.32 -18.30 14.40
CA ASP A 41 3.56 -17.54 13.18
C ASP A 41 2.28 -17.56 12.32
N VAL A 42 1.53 -16.45 12.34
CA VAL A 42 0.24 -16.33 11.65
C VAL A 42 0.43 -15.54 10.35
N PRO A 43 -0.10 -16.01 9.21
CA PRO A 43 -0.06 -15.25 7.97
C PRO A 43 -0.93 -13.99 8.08
N ILE A 44 -0.39 -12.88 7.55
CA ILE A 44 -1.05 -11.57 7.57
C ILE A 44 -0.90 -10.87 6.21
N ILE A 45 -1.68 -9.82 6.00
CA ILE A 45 -1.37 -8.83 4.97
C ILE A 45 -0.72 -7.63 5.66
N SER A 46 0.51 -7.29 5.28
CA SER A 46 1.26 -6.23 5.97
C SER A 46 0.63 -4.85 5.75
N GLY A 47 0.71 -3.99 6.77
CA GLY A 47 0.30 -2.60 6.66
C GLY A 47 1.04 -1.84 5.55
N ASN A 48 2.30 -2.19 5.28
CA ASN A 48 3.05 -1.62 4.16
C ASN A 48 2.43 -1.96 2.79
N GLN A 49 1.88 -3.16 2.63
CA GLN A 49 1.17 -3.53 1.40
C GLN A 49 -0.10 -2.69 1.22
N VAL A 50 -0.88 -2.52 2.28
CA VAL A 50 -2.07 -1.66 2.28
C VAL A 50 -1.68 -0.20 2.01
N ARG A 51 -0.70 0.32 2.76
CA ARG A 51 -0.19 1.68 2.60
C ARG A 51 0.31 1.95 1.18
N GLY A 52 1.09 1.03 0.61
CA GLY A 52 1.59 1.14 -0.76
C GLY A 52 0.47 1.11 -1.80
N ARG A 53 -0.60 0.35 -1.57
CA ARG A 53 -1.77 0.34 -2.46
C ARG A 53 -2.50 1.68 -2.41
N LEU A 54 -2.83 2.18 -1.22
CA LEU A 54 -3.52 3.45 -1.03
C LEU A 54 -2.70 4.62 -1.56
N ARG A 55 -1.38 4.65 -1.29
CA ARG A 55 -0.48 5.68 -1.81
C ARG A 55 -0.54 5.78 -3.33
N ARG A 56 -0.42 4.66 -4.04
CA ARG A 56 -0.45 4.66 -5.51
C ARG A 56 -1.78 5.16 -6.06
N LEU A 57 -2.89 4.73 -5.49
CA LEU A 57 -4.22 5.16 -5.93
C LEU A 57 -4.44 6.65 -5.68
N LEU A 58 -4.16 7.12 -4.47
CA LEU A 58 -4.35 8.50 -4.10
C LEU A 58 -3.40 9.45 -4.85
N THR A 59 -2.13 9.05 -5.04
CA THR A 59 -1.16 9.87 -5.78
C THR A 59 -1.58 10.02 -7.23
N GLN A 60 -2.05 8.96 -7.88
CA GLN A 60 -2.54 9.03 -9.24
C GLN A 60 -3.76 9.96 -9.35
N ASP A 61 -4.76 9.77 -8.49
CA ASP A 61 -5.96 10.62 -8.43
C ASP A 61 -5.61 12.10 -8.19
N PHE A 62 -4.69 12.36 -7.24
CA PHE A 62 -4.22 13.70 -6.92
C PHE A 62 -3.57 14.39 -8.12
N LEU A 63 -2.65 13.72 -8.81
CA LEU A 63 -1.96 14.27 -9.98
C LEU A 63 -2.91 14.50 -11.15
N ASP A 64 -3.87 13.61 -11.37
CA ASP A 64 -4.88 13.74 -12.42
C ASP A 64 -5.82 14.94 -12.14
N LEU A 65 -6.25 15.12 -10.89
CA LEU A 65 -7.08 16.27 -10.48
C LEU A 65 -6.33 17.60 -10.58
N VAL A 66 -5.05 17.63 -10.23
CA VAL A 66 -4.20 18.82 -10.41
C VAL A 66 -3.94 19.09 -11.90
N GLY A 67 -3.96 18.07 -12.74
CA GLY A 67 -3.55 18.13 -14.14
C GLY A 67 -2.04 18.14 -14.33
N TYR A 68 -1.28 17.67 -13.32
CA TYR A 68 0.18 17.63 -13.36
C TYR A 68 0.67 16.41 -14.14
N ARG A 69 1.43 16.66 -15.21
CA ARG A 69 1.99 15.60 -16.08
C ARG A 69 3.49 15.44 -15.84
N MET A 70 3.94 14.20 -15.74
CA MET A 70 5.36 13.86 -15.57
C MET A 70 5.90 13.27 -16.86
N ASP A 71 6.97 13.86 -17.39
CA ASP A 71 7.74 13.29 -18.48
C ASP A 71 8.78 12.30 -17.94
N LEU A 72 8.41 11.03 -17.84
CA LEU A 72 9.27 9.97 -17.30
C LEU A 72 10.52 9.66 -18.16
N SER A 73 10.69 10.30 -19.31
CA SER A 73 11.95 10.25 -20.05
C SER A 73 13.07 11.02 -19.34
N GLN A 74 12.72 12.00 -18.51
CA GLN A 74 13.66 12.84 -17.75
C GLN A 74 13.92 12.25 -16.35
N LYS A 75 15.21 12.19 -15.96
CA LYS A 75 15.65 11.62 -14.68
C LYS A 75 15.03 12.31 -13.46
N SER A 76 14.83 13.63 -13.50
CA SER A 76 14.19 14.40 -12.42
C SER A 76 12.72 13.98 -12.18
N TYR A 77 11.95 13.73 -13.23
CA TYR A 77 10.59 13.22 -13.11
C TYR A 77 10.55 11.76 -12.65
N GLN A 78 11.54 10.93 -13.00
CA GLN A 78 11.65 9.58 -12.46
C GLN A 78 11.86 9.61 -10.94
N LYS A 79 12.73 10.50 -10.44
CA LYS A 79 12.94 10.69 -9.01
C LYS A 79 11.67 11.18 -8.30
N LEU A 80 10.98 12.19 -8.86
CA LEU A 80 9.71 12.67 -8.35
C LEU A 80 8.65 11.56 -8.30
N TYR A 81 8.54 10.76 -9.37
CA TYR A 81 7.66 9.60 -9.40
C TYR A 81 7.94 8.64 -8.25
N HIS A 82 9.21 8.25 -8.05
CA HIS A 82 9.59 7.36 -6.94
C HIS A 82 9.26 7.96 -5.58
N THR A 83 9.49 9.26 -5.39
CA THR A 83 9.17 9.95 -4.14
C THR A 83 7.68 9.93 -3.85
N LEU A 84 6.84 10.22 -4.82
CA LEU A 84 5.39 10.29 -4.64
C LEU A 84 4.74 8.90 -4.53
N PHE A 85 5.08 7.97 -5.43
CA PHE A 85 4.41 6.66 -5.53
C PHE A 85 5.00 5.57 -4.62
N ALA A 86 6.31 5.62 -4.35
CA ALA A 86 7.00 4.66 -3.50
C ALA A 86 7.44 5.21 -2.14
N GLY A 87 7.43 6.53 -1.96
CA GLY A 87 7.86 7.19 -0.72
C GLY A 87 9.32 7.65 -0.73
N GLY A 88 9.99 7.58 -1.87
CA GLY A 88 11.40 7.94 -2.03
C GLY A 88 12.37 6.87 -1.54
N VAL A 89 13.63 7.08 -1.82
CA VAL A 89 14.76 6.28 -1.33
C VAL A 89 15.66 7.24 -0.58
N LEU A 90 16.11 6.88 0.60
CA LEU A 90 17.27 7.51 1.21
C LEU A 90 18.45 7.12 0.33
N THR A 91 18.96 8.03 -0.50
CA THR A 91 20.16 7.80 -1.28
C THR A 91 21.30 7.52 -0.31
N GLY A 92 21.80 6.29 -0.36
CA GLY A 92 23.01 5.94 0.38
C GLY A 92 24.18 6.80 -0.11
N VAL A 93 25.12 6.98 0.75
CA VAL A 93 26.34 7.81 0.80
C VAL A 93 27.23 7.84 -0.48
N GLU A 94 26.74 7.51 -1.65
CA GLU A 94 27.58 7.39 -2.86
C GLU A 94 27.53 8.57 -3.85
N GLU A 95 26.70 9.57 -3.64
CA GLU A 95 26.92 10.86 -4.31
C GLU A 95 27.62 11.78 -3.29
N GLU A 96 28.94 11.88 -3.37
CA GLU A 96 29.75 12.94 -2.77
C GLU A 96 29.33 14.29 -3.37
N GLY A 97 28.23 14.81 -2.88
CA GLY A 97 27.70 16.10 -3.19
C GLY A 97 27.03 16.63 -1.96
N GLU A 98 27.63 17.61 -1.34
CA GLU A 98 27.18 18.51 -0.30
C GLU A 98 25.92 18.02 0.45
N SER A 99 26.09 17.69 1.72
CA SER A 99 25.00 17.58 2.70
C SER A 99 24.17 18.88 2.62
N GLY A 100 23.22 18.89 1.68
CA GLY A 100 22.38 20.05 1.43
C GLY A 100 21.67 20.41 2.74
N ALA A 101 21.73 21.68 3.11
CA ALA A 101 20.99 22.20 4.26
C ALA A 101 19.52 21.80 4.11
N VAL A 102 18.92 21.32 5.20
CA VAL A 102 17.50 20.95 5.25
C VAL A 102 16.66 22.17 4.88
N ASP A 103 15.97 22.15 3.74
CA ASP A 103 15.04 23.22 3.38
C ASP A 103 13.69 23.02 4.10
N LEU A 104 13.61 23.62 5.29
CA LEU A 104 12.41 23.57 6.12
C LEU A 104 11.22 24.28 5.47
N ASN A 105 11.46 25.27 4.59
CA ASN A 105 10.40 25.98 3.92
C ASN A 105 9.76 25.09 2.85
N LEU A 106 10.58 24.48 1.98
CA LEU A 106 10.09 23.52 1.00
C LEU A 106 9.40 22.33 1.70
N LYS A 107 9.97 21.79 2.77
CA LYS A 107 9.37 20.71 3.58
C LYS A 107 7.97 21.10 4.07
N SER A 108 7.83 22.30 4.62
CA SER A 108 6.53 22.80 5.11
C SER A 108 5.50 22.92 3.99
N ARG A 109 5.91 23.46 2.83
CA ARG A 109 5.04 23.61 1.67
C ARG A 109 4.65 22.26 1.06
N VAL A 110 5.55 21.31 0.99
CA VAL A 110 5.26 19.94 0.54
C VAL A 110 4.21 19.28 1.46
N VAL A 111 4.37 19.39 2.76
CA VAL A 111 3.37 18.87 3.73
C VAL A 111 2.03 19.62 3.61
N GLN A 112 2.04 20.91 3.29
CA GLN A 112 0.83 21.71 3.16
C GLN A 112 0.06 21.38 1.88
N TYR A 113 0.73 21.26 0.74
CA TYR A 113 0.11 21.23 -0.58
C TYR A 113 0.09 19.86 -1.25
N VAL A 114 1.00 18.93 -0.91
CA VAL A 114 1.06 17.61 -1.53
C VAL A 114 0.38 16.59 -0.61
N LEU A 115 -0.95 16.50 -0.73
CA LEU A 115 -1.79 15.69 0.18
C LEU A 115 -1.38 14.21 0.28
N PRO A 116 -0.93 13.51 -0.78
CA PRO A 116 -0.41 12.16 -0.64
C PRO A 116 0.85 12.08 0.24
N VAL A 117 1.75 13.08 0.15
CA VAL A 117 2.93 13.16 1.02
C VAL A 117 2.54 13.51 2.44
N ARG A 118 1.62 14.44 2.64
CA ARG A 118 1.06 14.78 3.95
C ARG A 118 0.47 13.56 4.66
N LEU A 119 -0.24 12.69 3.92
CA LEU A 119 -0.88 11.51 4.50
C LEU A 119 0.12 10.37 4.73
N PHE A 120 0.94 10.07 3.73
CA PHE A 120 1.82 8.90 3.76
C PHE A 120 3.29 9.20 4.04
N GLY A 121 3.72 10.45 4.08
CA GLY A 121 5.13 10.82 4.20
C GLY A 121 5.96 10.45 2.97
N CYS A 122 7.21 10.91 2.96
CA CYS A 122 8.20 10.54 1.95
C CYS A 122 9.62 10.81 2.45
N SER A 123 10.62 10.36 1.66
CA SER A 123 12.02 10.73 1.83
C SER A 123 12.50 11.43 0.55
N TYR A 124 13.19 12.56 0.67
CA TYR A 124 13.85 13.25 -0.44
C TYR A 124 15.04 14.05 0.08
N ALA A 125 16.08 14.21 -0.73
CA ALA A 125 17.25 15.02 -0.40
C ALA A 125 17.76 14.81 1.04
N ASN A 126 17.90 13.56 1.49
CA ASN A 126 18.29 13.16 2.85
C ASN A 126 17.36 13.65 3.97
N GLN A 127 16.16 14.10 3.64
CA GLN A 127 15.15 14.51 4.59
C GLN A 127 14.01 13.49 4.65
N MET A 128 13.47 13.28 5.85
CA MET A 128 12.24 12.51 6.06
C MET A 128 11.07 13.45 6.32
N VAL A 129 10.00 13.23 5.59
CA VAL A 129 8.69 13.82 5.86
C VAL A 129 7.81 12.74 6.46
N GLU A 130 7.46 12.91 7.72
CA GLU A 130 6.55 11.97 8.39
C GLU A 130 5.14 12.09 7.84
N GLY A 131 4.53 10.93 7.57
CA GLY A 131 3.12 10.86 7.21
C GLY A 131 2.24 10.87 8.45
N ARG A 132 1.00 11.34 8.29
CA ARG A 132 0.01 11.40 9.36
C ARG A 132 -0.80 10.13 9.55
N LEU A 133 -0.61 9.13 8.68
CA LEU A 133 -1.37 7.89 8.67
C LEU A 133 -0.53 6.70 9.13
N ILE A 134 -0.95 6.08 10.23
CA ILE A 134 -0.51 4.76 10.64
C ILE A 134 -1.48 3.75 10.01
N VAL A 135 -0.92 2.77 9.30
CA VAL A 135 -1.68 1.70 8.66
C VAL A 135 -1.40 0.40 9.38
N GLY A 136 -2.40 -0.17 10.03
CA GLY A 136 -2.30 -1.44 10.72
C GLY A 136 -2.04 -2.60 9.77
N HIS A 137 -1.70 -3.76 10.30
CA HIS A 137 -1.74 -5.01 9.54
C HIS A 137 -3.19 -5.47 9.36
N MET A 138 -3.52 -6.06 8.21
CA MET A 138 -4.79 -6.78 8.05
C MET A 138 -4.61 -8.16 8.68
N LEU A 139 -5.22 -8.36 9.83
CA LEU A 139 -5.15 -9.58 10.62
C LEU A 139 -6.32 -10.51 10.26
N PRO A 140 -6.06 -11.77 9.89
CA PRO A 140 -7.14 -12.70 9.65
C PRO A 140 -7.95 -12.93 10.93
N VAL A 141 -9.28 -12.92 10.80
CA VAL A 141 -10.19 -13.22 11.91
C VAL A 141 -10.16 -14.74 12.14
N CYS A 142 -9.35 -15.15 13.11
CA CYS A 142 -9.14 -16.55 13.46
C CYS A 142 -9.04 -16.72 14.99
N ARG A 143 -9.14 -17.96 15.44
CA ARG A 143 -9.10 -18.31 16.87
C ARG A 143 -7.81 -17.83 17.54
N GLU A 144 -6.68 -17.96 16.87
CA GLU A 144 -5.36 -17.60 17.38
C GLU A 144 -5.21 -16.09 17.58
N LEU A 145 -5.92 -15.27 16.81
CA LEU A 145 -5.86 -13.81 16.87
C LEU A 145 -7.09 -13.16 17.53
N ARG A 146 -7.92 -13.90 18.24
CA ARG A 146 -9.13 -13.37 18.89
C ARG A 146 -8.87 -12.18 19.82
N GLU A 147 -7.76 -12.19 20.57
CA GLU A 147 -7.39 -11.11 21.48
C GLU A 147 -6.90 -9.86 20.73
N TYR A 148 -6.32 -10.03 19.54
CA TYR A 148 -5.81 -8.95 18.70
C TYR A 148 -6.90 -8.33 17.82
N THR A 149 -7.83 -9.14 17.35
CA THR A 149 -8.93 -8.69 16.46
C THR A 149 -10.20 -8.32 17.21
N GLY A 150 -10.34 -8.75 18.47
CA GLY A 150 -11.56 -8.61 19.24
C GLY A 150 -12.72 -9.52 18.78
N VAL A 151 -12.46 -10.46 17.87
CA VAL A 151 -13.47 -11.34 17.27
C VAL A 151 -13.05 -12.80 17.44
N ASP A 152 -13.93 -13.62 18.03
CA ASP A 152 -13.76 -15.08 18.07
C ASP A 152 -14.54 -15.72 16.92
N SER A 153 -13.83 -16.26 15.95
CA SER A 153 -14.45 -16.97 14.82
C SER A 153 -14.53 -18.48 15.00
N GLY A 154 -13.85 -19.03 16.03
CA GLY A 154 -13.69 -20.47 16.21
C GLY A 154 -12.85 -21.19 15.15
N VAL A 155 -12.50 -20.51 14.05
CA VAL A 155 -11.73 -21.06 12.91
C VAL A 155 -10.24 -20.83 13.14
N SER A 156 -9.41 -21.87 12.96
CA SER A 156 -7.96 -21.72 12.99
C SER A 156 -7.44 -21.07 11.70
N PHE A 157 -6.36 -20.28 11.79
CA PHE A 157 -5.76 -19.68 10.59
C PHE A 157 -5.30 -20.72 9.55
N TYR A 158 -4.96 -21.93 9.95
CA TYR A 158 -4.63 -23.02 9.01
C TYR A 158 -5.77 -23.35 8.04
N GLN A 159 -7.02 -23.17 8.47
CA GLN A 159 -8.20 -23.40 7.64
C GLN A 159 -8.46 -22.24 6.64
N LEU A 160 -7.77 -21.10 6.83
CA LEU A 160 -7.86 -19.93 5.97
C LEU A 160 -6.80 -19.95 4.85
N ILE A 161 -5.88 -20.92 4.89
CA ILE A 161 -4.81 -21.07 3.89
C ILE A 161 -5.28 -22.03 2.80
N ALA A 162 -5.10 -21.61 1.57
CA ALA A 162 -5.27 -22.42 0.38
C ALA A 162 -3.98 -22.47 -0.42
N HIS A 163 -3.86 -23.44 -1.31
CA HIS A 163 -2.74 -23.58 -2.23
C HIS A 163 -3.20 -23.29 -3.66
N ALA A 164 -2.45 -22.49 -4.37
CA ALA A 164 -2.69 -22.18 -5.77
C ALA A 164 -1.49 -22.57 -6.61
N PHE A 165 -1.78 -23.08 -7.80
CA PHE A 165 -0.79 -23.53 -8.76
C PHE A 165 -0.81 -22.61 -9.99
N GLN A 166 0.35 -22.29 -10.50
CA GLN A 166 0.50 -21.62 -11.78
C GLN A 166 1.43 -22.41 -12.67
N THR A 167 0.94 -22.78 -13.84
CA THR A 167 1.75 -23.41 -14.87
C THR A 167 2.16 -22.37 -15.90
N ARG A 168 3.43 -22.33 -16.25
CA ARG A 168 3.93 -21.51 -17.34
C ARG A 168 4.18 -22.44 -18.52
N ARG A 169 3.38 -22.33 -19.57
CA ARG A 169 3.64 -22.94 -20.86
C ARG A 169 4.29 -21.91 -21.77
N ASP A 170 5.40 -22.27 -22.36
CA ASP A 170 6.04 -21.48 -23.40
C ASP A 170 5.55 -21.99 -24.76
N GLU A 171 4.42 -21.47 -25.23
CA GLU A 171 3.76 -21.93 -26.47
C GLU A 171 4.32 -21.30 -27.74
N LEU A 172 5.22 -20.31 -27.64
CA LEU A 172 5.61 -19.46 -28.78
C LEU A 172 6.92 -19.87 -29.47
N ARG A 173 7.53 -20.99 -29.13
CA ARG A 173 8.71 -21.48 -29.88
C ARG A 173 8.30 -22.51 -30.94
N LEU A 174 8.19 -22.02 -32.15
CA LEU A 174 7.83 -22.84 -33.36
C LEU A 174 8.91 -23.83 -33.76
N GLU A 175 10.16 -23.70 -33.29
CA GLU A 175 11.27 -24.60 -33.63
C GLU A 175 12.11 -24.91 -32.40
N ARG A 176 11.85 -26.05 -31.75
CA ARG A 176 12.78 -26.63 -30.78
C ARG A 176 13.37 -27.92 -31.32
N PRO A 177 14.67 -28.17 -31.12
CA PRO A 177 15.23 -29.50 -31.27
C PRO A 177 14.48 -30.49 -30.38
N LYS A 178 14.24 -31.69 -30.86
CA LYS A 178 13.45 -32.74 -30.18
C LYS A 178 13.98 -33.13 -28.77
N GLU A 179 15.14 -32.67 -28.36
CA GLU A 179 15.80 -33.01 -27.08
C GLU A 179 15.52 -32.02 -25.96
N GLU A 180 15.01 -30.82 -26.23
CA GLU A 180 14.58 -29.90 -25.20
C GLU A 180 13.06 -30.02 -24.95
N GLN A 181 12.68 -30.94 -24.09
CA GLN A 181 11.31 -30.97 -23.58
C GLN A 181 11.03 -29.65 -22.86
N ALA A 182 9.92 -29.00 -23.22
CA ALA A 182 9.46 -27.82 -22.51
C ALA A 182 9.30 -28.15 -21.03
N VAL A 183 10.21 -27.68 -20.20
CA VAL A 183 10.09 -27.84 -18.75
C VAL A 183 8.89 -27.01 -18.34
N GLN A 184 7.79 -27.70 -18.08
CA GLN A 184 6.60 -27.09 -17.53
C GLN A 184 6.92 -26.66 -16.11
N MET A 185 7.15 -25.35 -15.92
CA MET A 185 7.46 -24.82 -14.59
C MET A 185 6.14 -24.69 -13.84
N MET A 186 5.89 -25.58 -12.90
CA MET A 186 4.77 -25.51 -11.97
C MET A 186 5.24 -24.77 -10.71
N VAL A 187 4.64 -23.64 -10.41
CA VAL A 187 4.92 -22.87 -9.19
C VAL A 187 3.71 -22.96 -8.29
N GLU A 188 3.95 -23.41 -7.07
CA GLU A 188 2.95 -23.50 -6.01
C GLU A 188 3.13 -22.35 -5.02
N TYR A 189 2.04 -21.77 -4.54
CA TYR A 189 2.07 -20.77 -3.48
C TYR A 189 0.89 -20.91 -2.54
N GLU A 190 1.17 -20.60 -1.28
CA GLU A 190 0.11 -20.37 -0.32
C GLU A 190 -0.64 -19.07 -0.65
N CYS A 191 -1.94 -19.07 -0.42
CA CYS A 191 -2.78 -17.89 -0.50
C CYS A 191 -3.87 -17.96 0.58
N PHE A 192 -4.43 -16.82 0.95
CA PHE A 192 -5.66 -16.83 1.74
C PHE A 192 -6.82 -17.30 0.86
N ALA A 193 -7.63 -18.18 1.41
CA ALA A 193 -8.83 -18.67 0.73
C ALA A 193 -9.88 -17.55 0.57
N PRO A 194 -10.67 -17.56 -0.51
CA PRO A 194 -11.88 -16.73 -0.60
C PRO A 194 -12.79 -16.94 0.61
N GLY A 195 -13.41 -15.89 1.11
CA GLY A 195 -14.20 -15.90 2.34
C GLY A 195 -13.42 -15.55 3.60
N THR A 196 -12.07 -15.51 3.55
CA THR A 196 -11.27 -15.03 4.68
C THR A 196 -11.64 -13.59 5.02
N VAL A 197 -11.94 -13.35 6.29
CA VAL A 197 -12.22 -12.02 6.85
C VAL A 197 -10.97 -11.51 7.55
N PHE A 198 -10.65 -10.24 7.30
CA PHE A 198 -9.55 -9.55 7.96
C PHE A 198 -10.08 -8.39 8.78
N ALA A 199 -9.63 -8.26 10.02
CA ALA A 199 -9.76 -7.04 10.81
C ALA A 199 -8.64 -6.07 10.44
N HIS A 200 -8.94 -4.79 10.33
CA HIS A 200 -7.97 -3.76 9.97
C HIS A 200 -8.34 -2.41 10.56
N GLU A 201 -7.32 -1.58 10.82
CA GLU A 201 -7.55 -0.20 11.24
C GLU A 201 -6.53 0.77 10.63
N PHE A 202 -6.99 2.00 10.49
CA PHE A 202 -6.17 3.17 10.22
C PHE A 202 -6.17 4.07 11.47
N VAL A 203 -4.99 4.60 11.82
CA VAL A 203 -4.88 5.62 12.87
C VAL A 203 -4.36 6.89 12.21
N LEU A 204 -5.17 7.94 12.24
CA LEU A 204 -4.85 9.24 11.66
C LEU A 204 -4.40 10.19 12.76
N GLU A 205 -3.12 10.57 12.73
CA GLU A 205 -2.51 11.56 13.61
C GLU A 205 -2.56 12.92 12.93
N THR A 206 -3.43 13.79 13.40
CA THR A 206 -3.64 15.11 12.80
C THR A 206 -3.81 16.19 13.86
N THR A 207 -3.57 17.43 13.46
CA THR A 207 -3.88 18.61 14.26
C THR A 207 -5.38 18.93 14.19
N ARG A 208 -5.89 19.72 15.11
CA ARG A 208 -7.29 20.13 15.13
C ARG A 208 -7.69 20.83 13.84
N ASP A 209 -6.85 21.73 13.34
CA ASP A 209 -7.10 22.52 12.13
C ASP A 209 -6.94 21.71 10.83
N GLY A 210 -6.13 20.64 10.89
CA GLY A 210 -5.90 19.74 9.74
C GLY A 210 -6.90 18.61 9.63
N LEU A 211 -7.72 18.37 10.65
CA LEU A 211 -8.54 17.17 10.79
C LEU A 211 -9.48 16.94 9.59
N ALA A 212 -10.22 17.97 9.17
CA ALA A 212 -11.19 17.85 8.09
C ALA A 212 -10.53 17.44 6.78
N LEU A 213 -9.39 18.06 6.43
CA LEU A 213 -8.66 17.77 5.21
C LEU A 213 -7.98 16.39 5.25
N ASP A 214 -7.33 16.05 6.36
CA ASP A 214 -6.63 14.78 6.51
C ASP A 214 -7.61 13.58 6.49
N LEU A 215 -8.75 13.73 7.18
CA LEU A 215 -9.81 12.71 7.19
C LEU A 215 -10.44 12.55 5.80
N SER A 216 -10.70 13.65 5.10
CA SER A 216 -11.21 13.66 3.74
C SER A 216 -10.23 13.01 2.76
N THR A 217 -8.92 13.26 2.93
CA THR A 217 -7.86 12.65 2.13
C THR A 217 -7.81 11.13 2.33
N LEU A 218 -7.90 10.67 3.58
CA LEU A 218 -8.00 9.23 3.89
C LEU A 218 -9.29 8.62 3.34
N TYR A 219 -10.42 9.33 3.49
CA TYR A 219 -11.70 8.89 2.96
C TYR A 219 -11.61 8.66 1.44
N ARG A 220 -11.09 9.65 0.68
CA ARG A 220 -10.87 9.52 -0.77
C ARG A 220 -9.98 8.34 -1.12
N ALA A 221 -8.87 8.15 -0.42
CA ALA A 221 -7.97 7.01 -0.65
C ALA A 221 -8.69 5.65 -0.49
N VAL A 222 -9.57 5.53 0.51
CA VAL A 222 -10.34 4.30 0.74
C VAL A 222 -11.45 4.14 -0.31
N GLN A 223 -12.09 5.22 -0.78
CA GLN A 223 -13.06 5.15 -1.88
C GLN A 223 -12.39 4.67 -3.18
N LEU A 224 -11.24 5.20 -3.54
CA LEU A 224 -10.45 4.74 -4.69
C LEU A 224 -10.07 3.26 -4.57
N TRP A 225 -9.77 2.81 -3.35
CA TRP A 225 -9.52 1.39 -3.13
C TRP A 225 -10.78 0.52 -3.25
N ARG A 226 -11.96 1.04 -2.86
CA ARG A 226 -13.25 0.37 -3.09
C ARG A 226 -13.59 0.24 -4.58
N GLU A 227 -13.21 1.23 -5.39
CA GLU A 227 -13.36 1.21 -6.86
C GLU A 227 -12.42 0.19 -7.52
N GLN A 228 -11.21 0.04 -6.97
CA GLN A 228 -10.20 -0.90 -7.43
C GLN A 228 -9.78 -1.86 -6.30
N PRO A 229 -10.66 -2.77 -5.84
CA PRO A 229 -10.55 -3.48 -4.57
C PRO A 229 -9.60 -4.67 -4.63
N PHE A 230 -8.35 -4.43 -5.02
CA PHE A 230 -7.32 -5.47 -5.13
C PHE A 230 -6.15 -5.21 -4.19
N ILE A 231 -5.59 -6.29 -3.63
CA ILE A 231 -4.39 -6.28 -2.79
C ILE A 231 -3.53 -7.52 -3.06
N GLY A 232 -2.24 -7.40 -2.76
CA GLY A 232 -1.29 -8.49 -2.97
C GLY A 232 -0.79 -8.58 -4.40
N GLY A 233 -0.17 -9.71 -4.71
CA GLY A 233 0.33 -10.01 -6.04
C GLY A 233 -0.69 -10.73 -6.92
N LYS A 234 -0.36 -10.86 -8.21
CA LYS A 234 -1.09 -11.67 -9.20
C LYS A 234 -2.53 -11.23 -9.48
N SER A 235 -2.83 -9.95 -9.32
CA SER A 235 -4.17 -9.40 -9.60
C SER A 235 -4.61 -9.63 -11.05
N ALA A 236 -3.68 -9.56 -12.02
CA ALA A 236 -3.95 -9.89 -13.42
C ALA A 236 -4.38 -11.36 -13.65
N ALA A 237 -4.04 -12.25 -12.70
CA ALA A 237 -4.46 -13.66 -12.70
C ALA A 237 -5.70 -13.91 -11.82
N GLY A 238 -6.44 -12.87 -11.44
CA GLY A 238 -7.67 -12.97 -10.68
C GLY A 238 -7.52 -13.05 -9.15
N PHE A 239 -6.29 -12.82 -8.64
CA PHE A 239 -6.03 -12.82 -7.19
C PHE A 239 -6.28 -11.45 -6.57
N GLY A 240 -6.51 -11.44 -5.26
CA GLY A 240 -6.45 -10.24 -4.43
C GLY A 240 -7.72 -9.40 -4.36
N LYS A 241 -8.86 -9.86 -4.91
CA LYS A 241 -10.11 -9.11 -4.86
C LYS A 241 -10.71 -9.11 -3.45
N LEU A 242 -11.08 -7.93 -2.96
CA LEU A 242 -11.64 -7.69 -1.64
C LEU A 242 -13.04 -7.07 -1.69
N ARG A 243 -13.80 -7.24 -0.63
CA ARG A 243 -14.87 -6.34 -0.23
C ARG A 243 -14.41 -5.59 1.01
N LEU A 244 -14.47 -4.25 0.96
CA LEU A 244 -13.92 -3.35 1.98
C LEU A 244 -15.05 -2.66 2.73
N GLU A 245 -15.06 -2.80 4.04
CA GLU A 245 -16.05 -2.23 4.94
C GLU A 245 -15.30 -1.45 6.04
N TYR A 246 -15.27 -0.11 5.92
CA TYR A 246 -14.64 0.80 6.89
C TYR A 246 -15.66 1.77 7.44
N GLU A 247 -15.62 1.99 8.75
CA GLU A 247 -16.48 2.89 9.50
C GLU A 247 -15.77 4.22 9.71
N PHE A 248 -16.17 5.21 8.93
CA PHE A 248 -15.69 6.56 9.08
C PHE A 248 -16.56 7.36 10.05
N PRO A 249 -16.02 8.40 10.72
CA PRO A 249 -16.82 9.31 11.51
C PRO A 249 -17.97 9.92 10.69
N PRO A 250 -19.12 10.21 11.32
CA PRO A 250 -20.25 10.86 10.63
C PRO A 250 -19.82 12.16 9.94
N GLY A 251 -20.28 12.37 8.70
CA GLY A 251 -19.95 13.54 7.90
C GLY A 251 -18.61 13.46 7.14
N ALA A 252 -17.86 12.36 7.27
CA ALA A 252 -16.67 12.16 6.45
C ALA A 252 -17.04 12.07 4.96
N SER A 253 -16.40 12.86 4.13
CA SER A 253 -16.62 12.93 2.69
C SER A 253 -15.32 13.28 1.96
N GLU A 254 -15.30 13.15 0.64
CA GLU A 254 -14.18 13.56 -0.20
C GLU A 254 -14.20 15.06 -0.56
N GLU A 255 -15.26 15.78 -0.22
CA GLU A 255 -15.46 17.16 -0.62
C GLU A 255 -14.34 18.12 -0.16
N PRO A 256 -13.86 18.12 1.11
CA PRO A 256 -12.74 18.95 1.52
C PRO A 256 -11.45 18.68 0.73
N TYR A 257 -11.18 17.42 0.36
CA TYR A 257 -10.04 17.04 -0.47
C TYR A 257 -10.16 17.63 -1.88
N LEU A 258 -11.30 17.45 -2.53
CA LEU A 258 -11.55 17.96 -3.89
C LEU A 258 -11.48 19.48 -3.95
N ARG A 259 -12.14 20.16 -3.01
CA ARG A 259 -12.13 21.62 -2.90
C ARG A 259 -10.72 22.16 -2.70
N PHE A 260 -9.95 21.56 -1.80
CA PHE A 260 -8.57 21.98 -1.55
C PHE A 260 -7.72 21.94 -2.83
N ILE A 261 -7.85 20.87 -3.62
CA ILE A 261 -7.11 20.74 -4.88
C ILE A 261 -7.56 21.78 -5.89
N GLU A 262 -8.87 22.01 -6.02
CA GLU A 262 -9.42 23.00 -6.95
C GLU A 262 -8.93 24.42 -6.62
N GLU A 263 -9.01 24.82 -5.35
CA GLU A 263 -8.60 26.14 -4.88
C GLU A 263 -7.08 26.38 -4.94
N ASN A 264 -6.26 25.31 -4.84
CA ASN A 264 -4.81 25.43 -4.73
C ASN A 264 -4.04 24.84 -5.92
N ARG A 265 -4.71 24.55 -7.03
CA ARG A 265 -4.09 23.84 -8.18
C ARG A 265 -2.77 24.45 -8.65
N GLY A 266 -2.68 25.77 -8.74
CA GLY A 266 -1.47 26.48 -9.18
C GLY A 266 -0.32 26.37 -8.18
N GLU A 267 -0.59 26.50 -6.88
CA GLU A 267 0.43 26.35 -5.83
C GLU A 267 0.89 24.89 -5.70
N ILE A 268 -0.01 23.94 -5.84
CA ILE A 268 0.34 22.51 -5.85
C ILE A 268 1.33 22.23 -6.99
N ALA A 269 1.03 22.67 -8.21
CA ALA A 269 1.90 22.47 -9.36
C ALA A 269 3.30 23.07 -9.13
N LYS A 270 3.36 24.31 -8.61
CA LYS A 270 4.60 24.97 -8.26
C LYS A 270 5.40 24.22 -7.20
N VAL A 271 4.76 23.73 -6.15
CA VAL A 271 5.43 22.95 -5.10
C VAL A 271 5.95 21.60 -5.64
N LEU A 272 5.23 20.97 -6.57
CA LEU A 272 5.69 19.75 -7.23
C LEU A 272 6.92 20.01 -8.12
N ASP A 273 6.99 21.16 -8.81
CA ASP A 273 8.17 21.55 -9.57
C ASP A 273 9.37 21.85 -8.67
N GLU A 274 9.16 22.58 -7.57
CA GLU A 274 10.22 22.84 -6.58
C GLU A 274 10.74 21.53 -5.94
N LEU A 275 9.82 20.60 -5.60
CA LEU A 275 10.21 19.28 -5.10
C LEU A 275 11.01 18.50 -6.15
N ARG A 276 10.61 18.53 -7.41
CA ARG A 276 11.36 17.89 -8.52
C ARG A 276 12.78 18.46 -8.66
N GLU A 277 12.94 19.77 -8.51
CA GLU A 277 14.25 20.45 -8.62
C GLU A 277 15.15 20.14 -7.42
N ALA A 278 14.58 19.83 -6.26
CA ALA A 278 15.31 19.45 -5.06
C ALA A 278 15.71 17.95 -5.02
N LEU A 279 15.27 17.13 -5.99
CA LEU A 279 15.55 15.70 -6.10
C LEU A 279 16.72 15.40 -7.04
#